data_bb14c4729ad385eda9d2dc9e35742dcc
#
_entry.id   bb14c4729ad385eda9d2dc9e35742dcc
#
_cell.length_a   1.000
_cell.length_b   1.000
_cell.length_c   1.000
_cell.angle_alpha   90.00
_cell.angle_beta   90.00
_cell.angle_gamma   90.00
#
_symmetry.space_group_name_H-M   'P 1'
#
loop_
_entity.id
_entity.type
_entity.pdbx_description
1 polymer ?
#
loop_
_entity_poly.entity_id
_entity_poly.type
_entity_poly.pdbx_seq_one_letter_code
_entity_poly.pdbx_strand_id
1 'polypeptide(L)'
;MSASRRRPSTAKPARPAARVVHVGLTQMACGADPKANLARQLALAGQAVTQGAEIVCTQELFRSQYFCQAEDHRFFALAETIPGPSTDAFQAFAKKHRVVVVASLFEKRAAGLYHNTAVVIDADGALLGLYRKMHIPDDPLFYEKFYFTPGDTGFRAWKTQKATIGVLICWDQWYPEGARLTALQGAEILFYPTAIGWHPGEKAEYGRAQHDSWELIQRSHAVANGCWVCVPNRIGHEHVTGADGRPVNADGLEFWGQSFVAAPDGSVMTRASTNREETLVVPCDLDRVEFSRTHWPFLRDRRIDAYGDLTRRFVDDAGPHRR
;
A
#
# COMPACT_ATOMS: atom_id res chain seq x y z
N MET A 1 -2.54 18.12 71.29
CA MET A 1 -1.57 17.51 70.39
C MET A 1 -2.34 16.81 69.29
N SER A 2 -2.44 17.47 68.11
CA SER A 2 -3.20 16.93 66.97
C SER A 2 -2.22 16.25 66.02
N ALA A 3 -2.36 14.93 65.81
CA ALA A 3 -1.54 14.15 64.90
C ALA A 3 -2.10 14.25 63.50
N SER A 4 -1.41 14.98 62.62
CA SER A 4 -1.69 15.07 61.20
C SER A 4 -1.42 13.71 60.51
N ARG A 5 -2.44 13.00 60.10
CA ARG A 5 -2.33 11.79 59.26
C ARG A 5 -2.04 12.23 57.81
N ARG A 6 -0.80 12.03 57.38
CA ARG A 6 -0.44 12.13 55.94
C ARG A 6 -1.20 11.06 55.16
N ARG A 7 -1.98 11.47 54.14
CA ARG A 7 -2.57 10.57 53.13
C ARG A 7 -1.46 9.97 52.30
N PRO A 8 -1.49 8.65 52.00
CA PRO A 8 -0.53 8.06 51.07
C PRO A 8 -0.74 8.64 49.66
N SER A 9 0.35 9.08 49.04
CA SER A 9 0.41 9.50 47.65
C SER A 9 0.15 8.27 46.77
N THR A 10 -1.00 8.23 46.08
CA THR A 10 -1.26 7.23 45.06
C THR A 10 -0.42 7.60 43.83
N ALA A 11 0.74 6.97 43.67
CA ALA A 11 1.52 7.06 42.46
C ALA A 11 0.62 6.60 41.27
N LYS A 12 0.44 7.46 40.27
CA LYS A 12 -0.23 7.05 39.00
C LYS A 12 0.51 5.83 38.46
N PRO A 13 -0.21 4.78 38.02
CA PRO A 13 0.45 3.65 37.39
C PRO A 13 1.28 4.13 36.20
N ALA A 14 2.50 3.61 36.08
CA ALA A 14 3.38 3.93 34.97
C ALA A 14 2.65 3.62 33.63
N ARG A 15 2.64 4.60 32.74
CA ARG A 15 2.06 4.39 31.40
C ARG A 15 2.83 3.26 30.72
N PRO A 16 2.16 2.24 30.14
CA PRO A 16 2.87 1.21 29.39
C PRO A 16 3.74 1.84 28.31
N ALA A 17 4.85 1.21 27.98
CA ALA A 17 5.73 1.68 26.90
C ALA A 17 4.92 1.82 25.60
N ALA A 18 5.11 2.93 24.89
CA ALA A 18 4.41 3.19 23.63
C ALA A 18 4.71 2.07 22.61
N ARG A 19 3.70 1.60 21.92
CA ARG A 19 3.81 0.59 20.85
C ARG A 19 4.21 1.25 19.53
N VAL A 20 5.49 1.60 19.41
CA VAL A 20 6.02 2.24 18.19
C VAL A 20 6.62 1.21 17.28
N VAL A 21 6.22 1.23 15.99
CA VAL A 21 6.77 0.40 14.92
C VAL A 21 7.33 1.31 13.83
N HIS A 22 8.58 1.08 13.41
CA HIS A 22 9.21 1.85 12.36
C HIS A 22 8.88 1.24 10.98
N VAL A 23 8.16 2.01 10.17
CA VAL A 23 7.77 1.60 8.80
C VAL A 23 8.74 2.19 7.79
N GLY A 24 9.32 1.33 6.95
CA GLY A 24 10.16 1.68 5.82
C GLY A 24 9.40 1.62 4.49
N LEU A 25 9.44 2.68 3.70
CA LEU A 25 8.93 2.69 2.32
C LEU A 25 10.10 2.86 1.36
N THR A 26 10.09 2.10 0.27
CA THR A 26 11.09 2.23 -0.78
C THR A 26 10.47 2.89 -2.01
N GLN A 27 11.19 3.85 -2.57
CA GLN A 27 10.85 4.57 -3.79
C GLN A 27 12.00 4.47 -4.77
N MET A 28 11.78 3.88 -5.96
CA MET A 28 12.84 3.76 -6.96
C MET A 28 12.32 3.89 -8.40
N ALA A 29 13.22 4.19 -9.32
CA ALA A 29 13.01 4.03 -10.75
C ALA A 29 13.23 2.56 -11.15
N CYS A 30 12.48 2.07 -12.12
CA CYS A 30 12.60 0.72 -12.63
C CYS A 30 13.19 0.69 -14.04
N GLY A 31 14.21 -0.15 -14.22
CA GLY A 31 14.77 -0.45 -15.53
C GLY A 31 14.11 -1.67 -16.20
N ALA A 32 14.61 -2.03 -17.38
CA ALA A 32 14.09 -3.17 -18.13
C ALA A 32 14.55 -4.53 -17.59
N ASP A 33 15.65 -4.60 -16.80
CA ASP A 33 16.17 -5.85 -16.25
C ASP A 33 15.52 -6.20 -14.89
N PRO A 34 14.69 -7.26 -14.82
CA PRO A 34 14.05 -7.67 -13.57
C PRO A 34 14.99 -8.08 -12.46
N LYS A 35 16.18 -8.61 -12.80
CA LYS A 35 17.18 -9.02 -11.79
C LYS A 35 17.85 -7.80 -11.17
N ALA A 36 18.20 -6.81 -11.99
CA ALA A 36 18.77 -5.57 -11.51
C ALA A 36 17.76 -4.81 -10.62
N ASN A 37 16.48 -4.76 -11.00
CA ASN A 37 15.43 -4.14 -10.20
C ASN A 37 15.25 -4.84 -8.85
N LEU A 38 15.24 -6.19 -8.81
CA LEU A 38 15.14 -6.94 -7.56
C LEU A 38 16.35 -6.68 -6.65
N ALA A 39 17.56 -6.69 -7.21
CA ALA A 39 18.77 -6.40 -6.44
C ALA A 39 18.74 -4.96 -5.88
N ARG A 40 18.30 -4.00 -6.68
CA ARG A 40 18.13 -2.60 -6.26
C ARG A 40 17.10 -2.46 -5.16
N GLN A 41 15.94 -3.10 -5.31
CA GLN A 41 14.87 -3.09 -4.32
C GLN A 41 15.33 -3.67 -2.97
N LEU A 42 16.07 -4.81 -2.98
CA LEU A 42 16.65 -5.39 -1.77
C LEU A 42 17.69 -4.47 -1.12
N ALA A 43 18.49 -3.75 -1.92
CA ALA A 43 19.44 -2.77 -1.39
C ALA A 43 18.75 -1.61 -0.68
N LEU A 44 17.68 -1.06 -1.28
CA LEU A 44 16.87 0.00 -0.66
C LEU A 44 16.16 -0.50 0.60
N ALA A 45 15.60 -1.71 0.57
CA ALA A 45 15.05 -2.35 1.77
C ALA A 45 16.10 -2.48 2.88
N GLY A 46 17.35 -2.85 2.52
CA GLY A 46 18.48 -2.90 3.45
C GLY A 46 18.83 -1.53 4.03
N GLN A 47 18.78 -0.48 3.24
CA GLN A 47 18.94 0.90 3.73
C GLN A 47 17.86 1.30 4.73
N ALA A 48 16.59 0.96 4.44
CA ALA A 48 15.50 1.19 5.38
C ALA A 48 15.72 0.46 6.71
N VAL A 49 16.15 -0.80 6.67
CA VAL A 49 16.49 -1.57 7.88
C VAL A 49 17.64 -0.92 8.65
N THR A 50 18.69 -0.45 7.97
CA THR A 50 19.79 0.26 8.63
C THR A 50 19.34 1.54 9.34
N GLN A 51 18.27 2.18 8.84
CA GLN A 51 17.61 3.33 9.48
C GLN A 51 16.61 2.93 10.56
N GLY A 52 16.46 1.65 10.85
CA GLY A 52 15.62 1.13 11.93
C GLY A 52 14.25 0.62 11.51
N ALA A 53 13.96 0.47 10.21
CA ALA A 53 12.68 -0.07 9.76
C ALA A 53 12.45 -1.50 10.27
N GLU A 54 11.26 -1.76 10.79
CA GLU A 54 10.79 -3.05 11.27
C GLU A 54 9.76 -3.69 10.31
N ILE A 55 9.11 -2.87 9.50
CA ILE A 55 8.26 -3.28 8.37
C ILE A 55 8.75 -2.52 7.15
N VAL A 56 8.96 -3.21 6.03
CA VAL A 56 9.36 -2.60 4.76
C VAL A 56 8.30 -2.89 3.71
N CYS A 57 7.88 -1.84 2.98
CA CYS A 57 6.95 -1.98 1.86
C CYS A 57 7.59 -1.48 0.57
N THR A 58 7.49 -2.29 -0.50
CA THR A 58 7.95 -1.94 -1.84
C THR A 58 6.86 -1.15 -2.59
N GLN A 59 7.25 -0.40 -3.60
CA GLN A 59 6.32 0.11 -4.60
C GLN A 59 5.68 -1.02 -5.42
N GLU A 60 4.61 -0.71 -6.16
CA GLU A 60 3.89 -1.67 -7.03
C GLU A 60 4.77 -2.13 -8.19
N LEU A 61 4.71 -3.45 -8.51
CA LEU A 61 5.35 -4.07 -9.68
C LEU A 61 6.83 -3.67 -9.87
N PHE A 62 7.56 -3.53 -8.79
CA PHE A 62 8.92 -2.98 -8.75
C PHE A 62 9.93 -3.74 -9.62
N ARG A 63 9.61 -4.97 -10.03
CA ARG A 63 10.52 -5.87 -10.73
C ARG A 63 10.77 -5.49 -12.18
N SER A 64 9.92 -4.66 -12.77
CA SER A 64 10.00 -4.22 -14.17
C SER A 64 9.63 -2.77 -14.34
N GLN A 65 9.93 -2.21 -15.51
CA GLN A 65 9.20 -1.05 -15.99
C GLN A 65 7.70 -1.35 -15.97
N TYR A 66 6.89 -0.31 -15.88
CA TYR A 66 5.43 -0.44 -15.89
C TYR A 66 4.96 -0.81 -17.31
N PHE A 67 4.92 -2.10 -17.57
CA PHE A 67 4.64 -2.69 -18.88
C PHE A 67 3.19 -2.50 -19.33
N CYS A 68 2.28 -2.13 -18.43
CA CYS A 68 0.88 -1.90 -18.77
C CYS A 68 0.64 -0.66 -19.64
N GLN A 69 1.70 0.04 -20.08
CA GLN A 69 1.61 1.08 -21.12
C GLN A 69 1.22 0.53 -22.48
N ALA A 70 1.29 -0.78 -22.70
CA ALA A 70 0.90 -1.47 -23.93
C ALA A 70 0.23 -2.80 -23.64
N GLU A 71 -0.62 -3.25 -24.54
CA GLU A 71 -1.17 -4.61 -24.59
C GLU A 71 -0.24 -5.50 -25.43
N ASP A 72 0.77 -6.10 -24.78
CA ASP A 72 1.78 -6.92 -25.45
C ASP A 72 2.01 -8.23 -24.71
N HIS A 73 1.70 -9.35 -25.37
CA HIS A 73 1.82 -10.69 -24.80
C HIS A 73 3.24 -11.05 -24.33
N ARG A 74 4.29 -10.39 -24.85
CA ARG A 74 5.68 -10.64 -24.41
C ARG A 74 5.87 -10.34 -22.93
N PHE A 75 5.13 -9.40 -22.36
CA PHE A 75 5.28 -9.00 -20.97
C PHE A 75 4.73 -10.04 -19.98
N PHE A 76 3.93 -11.00 -20.41
CA PHE A 76 3.57 -12.14 -19.54
C PHE A 76 4.78 -12.95 -19.09
N ALA A 77 5.91 -12.89 -19.83
CA ALA A 77 7.18 -13.50 -19.41
C ALA A 77 7.82 -12.85 -18.17
N LEU A 78 7.38 -11.66 -17.78
CA LEU A 78 7.82 -10.97 -16.55
C LEU A 78 7.18 -11.56 -15.28
N ALA A 79 6.08 -12.31 -15.43
CA ALA A 79 5.35 -12.88 -14.29
C ALA A 79 6.13 -14.02 -13.65
N GLU A 80 5.99 -14.16 -12.34
CA GLU A 80 6.57 -15.27 -11.57
C GLU A 80 5.50 -15.94 -10.71
N THR A 81 5.73 -17.20 -10.34
CA THR A 81 4.88 -17.90 -9.38
C THR A 81 5.05 -17.32 -7.98
N ILE A 82 4.06 -17.54 -7.12
CA ILE A 82 4.16 -17.28 -5.68
C ILE A 82 3.89 -18.61 -4.95
N PRO A 83 4.91 -19.16 -4.21
CA PRO A 83 6.29 -18.71 -4.10
C PRO A 83 7.07 -18.74 -5.43
N GLY A 84 8.12 -17.93 -5.49
CA GLY A 84 9.00 -17.80 -6.64
C GLY A 84 10.24 -16.94 -6.33
N PRO A 85 11.07 -16.62 -7.32
CA PRO A 85 12.38 -16.00 -7.08
C PRO A 85 12.36 -14.74 -6.23
N SER A 86 11.36 -13.85 -6.42
CA SER A 86 11.27 -12.63 -5.62
C SER A 86 10.78 -12.92 -4.21
N THR A 87 9.78 -13.79 -4.04
CA THR A 87 9.31 -14.19 -2.71
C THR A 87 10.41 -14.86 -1.91
N ASP A 88 11.18 -15.77 -2.53
CA ASP A 88 12.30 -16.48 -1.88
C ASP A 88 13.37 -15.48 -1.40
N ALA A 89 13.71 -14.51 -2.25
CA ALA A 89 14.66 -13.46 -1.89
C ALA A 89 14.17 -12.61 -0.71
N PHE A 90 12.90 -12.21 -0.70
CA PHE A 90 12.34 -11.43 0.40
C PHE A 90 12.10 -12.25 1.67
N GLN A 91 11.78 -13.53 1.59
CA GLN A 91 11.71 -14.42 2.76
C GLN A 91 13.10 -14.55 3.43
N ALA A 92 14.14 -14.75 2.63
CA ALA A 92 15.53 -14.76 3.12
C ALA A 92 15.91 -13.41 3.75
N PHE A 93 15.55 -12.30 3.11
CA PHE A 93 15.77 -10.94 3.60
C PHE A 93 15.05 -10.69 4.93
N ALA A 94 13.74 -10.98 4.98
CA ALA A 94 12.90 -10.81 6.17
C ALA A 94 13.46 -11.58 7.37
N LYS A 95 13.78 -12.86 7.17
CA LYS A 95 14.40 -13.72 8.20
C LYS A 95 15.75 -13.20 8.68
N LYS A 96 16.63 -12.81 7.75
CA LYS A 96 17.96 -12.29 8.06
C LYS A 96 17.91 -11.03 8.93
N HIS A 97 17.02 -10.11 8.56
CA HIS A 97 16.94 -8.80 9.19
C HIS A 97 15.87 -8.70 10.29
N ARG A 98 15.05 -9.73 10.48
CA ARG A 98 13.93 -9.80 11.43
C ARG A 98 12.91 -8.68 11.21
N VAL A 99 12.57 -8.43 9.95
CA VAL A 99 11.62 -7.41 9.53
C VAL A 99 10.47 -8.02 8.76
N VAL A 100 9.29 -7.42 8.88
CA VAL A 100 8.13 -7.74 8.03
C VAL A 100 8.35 -7.12 6.66
N VAL A 101 7.95 -7.84 5.59
CA VAL A 101 8.04 -7.33 4.22
C VAL A 101 6.68 -7.40 3.54
N VAL A 102 6.28 -6.30 2.89
CA VAL A 102 5.19 -6.24 1.92
C VAL A 102 5.83 -6.01 0.55
N ALA A 103 5.68 -6.97 -0.37
CA ALA A 103 6.28 -6.88 -1.71
C ALA A 103 5.23 -7.09 -2.80
N SER A 104 5.16 -6.15 -3.77
CA SER A 104 4.21 -6.21 -4.89
C SER A 104 4.85 -6.85 -6.11
N LEU A 105 4.13 -7.80 -6.73
CA LEU A 105 4.64 -8.70 -7.76
C LEU A 105 3.64 -8.90 -8.89
N PHE A 106 4.13 -9.26 -10.09
CA PHE A 106 3.33 -9.80 -11.18
C PHE A 106 3.23 -11.33 -10.99
N GLU A 107 2.08 -11.81 -10.52
CA GLU A 107 1.84 -13.23 -10.21
C GLU A 107 1.41 -14.00 -11.47
N LYS A 108 2.09 -15.11 -11.75
CA LYS A 108 1.58 -16.19 -12.62
C LYS A 108 0.98 -17.27 -11.74
N ARG A 109 -0.34 -17.25 -11.56
CA ARG A 109 -1.06 -18.23 -10.74
C ARG A 109 -1.20 -19.58 -11.44
N ALA A 110 -1.50 -19.54 -12.74
CA ALA A 110 -1.64 -20.69 -13.61
C ALA A 110 -1.42 -20.28 -15.07
N ALA A 111 -1.44 -21.21 -15.99
CA ALA A 111 -1.42 -20.90 -17.42
C ALA A 111 -2.67 -20.06 -17.80
N GLY A 112 -2.44 -18.87 -18.34
CA GLY A 112 -3.51 -17.94 -18.72
C GLY A 112 -4.17 -17.20 -17.55
N LEU A 113 -3.70 -17.34 -16.32
CA LEU A 113 -4.27 -16.70 -15.13
C LEU A 113 -3.18 -15.93 -14.35
N TYR A 114 -3.31 -14.60 -14.36
CA TYR A 114 -2.31 -13.69 -13.79
C TYR A 114 -2.95 -12.63 -12.91
N HIS A 115 -2.20 -12.15 -11.92
CA HIS A 115 -2.66 -11.13 -11.00
C HIS A 115 -1.56 -10.10 -10.68
N ASN A 116 -2.00 -8.90 -10.34
CA ASN A 116 -1.19 -7.93 -9.62
C ASN A 116 -1.33 -8.26 -8.12
N THR A 117 -0.24 -8.69 -7.48
CA THR A 117 -0.29 -9.33 -6.17
C THR A 117 0.72 -8.72 -5.22
N ALA A 118 0.33 -8.51 -3.97
CA ALA A 118 1.24 -8.19 -2.88
C ALA A 118 1.32 -9.36 -1.90
N VAL A 119 2.54 -9.75 -1.52
CA VAL A 119 2.80 -10.76 -0.50
C VAL A 119 3.11 -10.12 0.83
N VAL A 120 2.73 -10.80 1.91
CA VAL A 120 3.07 -10.42 3.29
C VAL A 120 3.98 -11.51 3.87
N ILE A 121 5.19 -11.13 4.22
CA ILE A 121 6.21 -12.00 4.78
C ILE A 121 6.53 -11.52 6.19
N ASP A 122 6.45 -12.41 7.18
CA ASP A 122 6.72 -12.07 8.58
C ASP A 122 8.22 -12.00 8.90
N ALA A 123 8.55 -11.50 10.04
CA ALA A 123 9.92 -11.23 10.49
C ALA A 123 10.79 -12.49 10.66
N ASP A 124 10.20 -13.68 10.70
CA ASP A 124 10.91 -14.96 10.66
C ASP A 124 11.12 -15.53 9.24
N GLY A 125 10.60 -14.81 8.21
CA GLY A 125 10.63 -15.21 6.81
C GLY A 125 9.42 -16.04 6.37
N ALA A 126 8.43 -16.26 7.23
CA ALA A 126 7.23 -16.99 6.85
C ALA A 126 6.35 -16.16 5.89
N LEU A 127 5.92 -16.76 4.79
CA LEU A 127 4.93 -16.18 3.90
C LEU A 127 3.54 -16.31 4.57
N LEU A 128 3.02 -15.21 5.14
CA LEU A 128 1.73 -15.21 5.82
C LEU A 128 0.54 -15.27 4.87
N GLY A 129 0.73 -14.77 3.64
CA GLY A 129 -0.31 -14.78 2.63
C GLY A 129 -0.09 -13.73 1.56
N LEU A 130 -1.12 -13.53 0.76
CA LEU A 130 -1.09 -12.59 -0.37
C LEU A 130 -2.43 -11.88 -0.52
N TYR A 131 -2.36 -10.69 -1.12
CA TYR A 131 -3.49 -9.90 -1.59
C TYR A 131 -3.39 -9.72 -3.09
N ARG A 132 -4.43 -10.06 -3.83
CA ARG A 132 -4.56 -9.81 -5.26
C ARG A 132 -5.39 -8.55 -5.47
N LYS A 133 -4.87 -7.59 -6.24
CA LYS A 133 -5.52 -6.31 -6.53
C LYS A 133 -6.96 -6.51 -6.99
N MET A 134 -7.90 -5.94 -6.26
CA MET A 134 -9.34 -6.14 -6.49
C MET A 134 -9.85 -5.23 -7.62
N HIS A 135 -9.39 -3.98 -7.65
CA HIS A 135 -9.81 -3.00 -8.65
C HIS A 135 -8.70 -2.85 -9.70
N ILE A 136 -8.99 -3.26 -10.92
CA ILE A 136 -8.02 -3.22 -12.03
C ILE A 136 -8.37 -2.05 -12.94
N PRO A 137 -7.46 -1.06 -13.11
CA PRO A 137 -7.67 0.07 -14.02
C PRO A 137 -7.61 -0.35 -15.48
N ASP A 138 -8.19 0.48 -16.32
CA ASP A 138 -8.17 0.33 -17.78
C ASP A 138 -8.30 1.71 -18.43
N ASP A 139 -7.23 2.48 -18.30
CA ASP A 139 -7.10 3.81 -18.89
C ASP A 139 -5.95 3.84 -19.90
N PRO A 140 -5.87 4.84 -20.78
CA PRO A 140 -4.73 5.00 -21.68
C PRO A 140 -3.40 4.95 -20.92
N LEU A 141 -2.49 4.08 -21.37
CA LEU A 141 -1.20 3.75 -20.76
C LEU A 141 -1.28 3.03 -19.39
N PHE A 142 -2.47 2.66 -18.94
CA PHE A 142 -2.72 1.86 -17.74
C PHE A 142 -3.60 0.65 -18.08
N TYR A 143 -3.24 -0.10 -19.14
CA TYR A 143 -3.99 -1.25 -19.68
C TYR A 143 -3.82 -2.50 -18.79
N GLU A 144 -4.10 -2.36 -17.50
CA GLU A 144 -3.91 -3.46 -16.54
C GLU A 144 -4.88 -4.62 -16.77
N LYS A 145 -6.08 -4.37 -17.29
CA LYS A 145 -7.06 -5.43 -17.57
C LYS A 145 -6.62 -6.42 -18.63
N PHE A 146 -5.70 -6.03 -19.51
CA PHE A 146 -5.10 -6.96 -20.46
C PHE A 146 -4.27 -8.05 -19.77
N TYR A 147 -3.63 -7.72 -18.63
CA TYR A 147 -2.72 -8.60 -17.92
C TYR A 147 -3.35 -9.28 -16.71
N PHE A 148 -4.18 -8.59 -15.95
CA PHE A 148 -4.55 -9.01 -14.61
C PHE A 148 -6.03 -9.38 -14.50
N THR A 149 -6.26 -10.56 -13.94
CA THR A 149 -7.56 -10.95 -13.41
C THR A 149 -7.80 -10.22 -12.09
N PRO A 150 -9.00 -9.67 -11.84
CA PRO A 150 -9.37 -9.11 -10.55
C PRO A 150 -9.11 -10.09 -9.40
N GLY A 151 -8.76 -9.54 -8.24
CA GLY A 151 -8.45 -10.32 -7.05
C GLY A 151 -9.64 -11.13 -6.55
N ASP A 152 -9.35 -12.32 -6.04
CA ASP A 152 -10.33 -13.28 -5.51
C ASP A 152 -10.05 -13.67 -4.04
N THR A 153 -9.10 -13.01 -3.39
CA THR A 153 -8.73 -13.30 -1.99
C THR A 153 -9.54 -12.49 -0.97
N GLY A 154 -10.32 -11.51 -1.43
CA GLY A 154 -11.00 -10.55 -0.58
C GLY A 154 -10.03 -9.54 0.07
N PHE A 155 -10.60 -8.59 0.80
CA PHE A 155 -9.82 -7.64 1.60
C PHE A 155 -9.37 -8.31 2.90
N ARG A 156 -8.08 -8.18 3.26
CA ARG A 156 -7.49 -8.92 4.37
C ARG A 156 -6.58 -8.07 5.24
N ALA A 157 -6.51 -8.43 6.52
CA ALA A 157 -5.47 -7.99 7.43
C ALA A 157 -4.67 -9.20 7.92
N TRP A 158 -3.37 -8.98 8.20
CA TRP A 158 -2.45 -10.00 8.72
C TRP A 158 -1.88 -9.55 10.05
N LYS A 159 -1.97 -10.41 11.04
CA LYS A 159 -1.30 -10.23 12.32
C LYS A 159 0.16 -10.68 12.14
N THR A 160 1.07 -9.73 12.09
CA THR A 160 2.51 -9.99 12.03
C THR A 160 3.15 -9.88 13.41
N GLN A 161 4.43 -10.22 13.52
CA GLN A 161 5.19 -10.03 14.76
C GLN A 161 5.35 -8.55 15.16
N LYS A 162 5.06 -7.59 14.26
CA LYS A 162 5.26 -6.15 14.50
C LYS A 162 3.96 -5.38 14.67
N ALA A 163 2.96 -5.62 13.84
CA ALA A 163 1.65 -4.96 13.84
C ALA A 163 0.61 -5.80 13.12
N THR A 164 -0.67 -5.45 13.25
CA THR A 164 -1.71 -5.94 12.34
C THR A 164 -1.76 -5.02 11.13
N ILE A 165 -1.42 -5.56 9.96
CA ILE A 165 -1.30 -4.79 8.72
C ILE A 165 -2.34 -5.20 7.68
N GLY A 166 -2.81 -4.25 6.90
CA GLY A 166 -3.61 -4.48 5.71
C GLY A 166 -2.86 -4.06 4.46
N VAL A 167 -3.15 -4.69 3.33
CA VAL A 167 -2.54 -4.37 2.05
C VAL A 167 -3.61 -4.24 0.99
N LEU A 168 -3.55 -3.13 0.26
CA LEU A 168 -4.31 -2.84 -0.95
C LEU A 168 -3.31 -2.35 -2.00
N ILE A 169 -3.68 -2.38 -3.29
CA ILE A 169 -2.71 -2.05 -4.34
C ILE A 169 -3.25 -0.92 -5.22
N CYS A 170 -2.49 0.17 -5.31
CA CYS A 170 -2.64 1.28 -6.27
C CYS A 170 -4.10 1.70 -6.49
N TRP A 171 -4.77 1.25 -7.58
CA TRP A 171 -6.13 1.63 -7.94
C TRP A 171 -7.16 1.38 -6.84
N ASP A 172 -6.92 0.40 -5.95
CA ASP A 172 -7.74 0.18 -4.74
C ASP A 172 -7.83 1.43 -3.85
N GLN A 173 -6.84 2.33 -3.95
CA GLN A 173 -6.77 3.56 -3.16
C GLN A 173 -7.97 4.51 -3.39
N TRP A 174 -8.62 4.42 -4.55
CA TRP A 174 -9.77 5.27 -4.87
C TRP A 174 -11.09 4.80 -4.27
N TYR A 175 -11.11 3.58 -3.70
CA TYR A 175 -12.31 2.92 -3.19
C TYR A 175 -12.31 2.83 -1.66
N PRO A 176 -13.10 3.69 -0.97
CA PRO A 176 -13.17 3.71 0.50
C PRO A 176 -13.57 2.37 1.10
N GLU A 177 -14.33 1.56 0.37
CA GLU A 177 -14.80 0.24 0.79
C GLU A 177 -13.63 -0.71 1.10
N GLY A 178 -12.58 -0.70 0.26
CA GLY A 178 -11.40 -1.54 0.46
C GLY A 178 -10.68 -1.22 1.78
N ALA A 179 -10.42 0.08 2.02
CA ALA A 179 -9.82 0.55 3.26
C ALA A 179 -10.67 0.18 4.49
N ARG A 180 -11.99 0.39 4.38
CA ARG A 180 -12.93 0.10 5.47
C ARG A 180 -12.98 -1.39 5.78
N LEU A 181 -13.14 -2.25 4.78
CA LEU A 181 -13.23 -3.70 4.97
C LEU A 181 -11.94 -4.26 5.57
N THR A 182 -10.78 -3.74 5.17
CA THR A 182 -9.49 -4.13 5.72
C THR A 182 -9.32 -3.65 7.17
N ALA A 183 -9.71 -2.41 7.47
CA ALA A 183 -9.66 -1.86 8.83
C ALA A 183 -10.61 -2.60 9.81
N LEU A 184 -11.77 -3.07 9.33
CA LEU A 184 -12.71 -3.86 10.13
C LEU A 184 -12.14 -5.23 10.55
N GLN A 185 -11.09 -5.72 9.89
CA GLN A 185 -10.35 -6.92 10.29
C GLN A 185 -9.22 -6.61 11.29
N GLY A 186 -9.14 -5.38 11.78
CA GLY A 186 -8.20 -4.97 12.82
C GLY A 186 -6.91 -4.35 12.31
N ALA A 187 -6.79 -4.04 11.02
CA ALA A 187 -5.58 -3.38 10.50
C ALA A 187 -5.30 -2.07 11.26
N GLU A 188 -4.07 -1.95 11.76
CA GLU A 188 -3.52 -0.76 12.41
C GLU A 188 -2.78 0.11 11.39
N ILE A 189 -2.20 -0.53 10.37
CA ILE A 189 -1.48 0.11 9.26
C ILE A 189 -2.02 -0.45 7.95
N LEU A 190 -2.37 0.44 7.01
CA LEU A 190 -2.72 0.10 5.64
C LEU A 190 -1.56 0.45 4.72
N PHE A 191 -1.16 -0.48 3.87
CA PHE A 191 -0.15 -0.29 2.84
C PHE A 191 -0.81 -0.23 1.46
N TYR A 192 -0.36 0.72 0.63
CA TYR A 192 -0.77 0.88 -0.75
C TYR A 192 0.45 0.91 -1.68
N PRO A 193 1.08 -0.24 -1.99
CA PRO A 193 2.02 -0.31 -3.10
C PRO A 193 1.41 0.32 -4.35
N THR A 194 2.10 1.31 -4.93
CA THR A 194 1.54 2.16 -5.98
C THR A 194 2.51 2.33 -7.14
N ALA A 195 1.95 2.45 -8.36
CA ALA A 195 2.61 2.88 -9.58
C ALA A 195 1.68 3.86 -10.30
N ILE A 196 1.68 5.12 -9.86
CA ILE A 196 0.84 6.17 -10.43
C ILE A 196 1.70 7.33 -10.94
N GLY A 197 1.34 7.83 -12.11
CA GLY A 197 2.01 8.91 -12.80
C GLY A 197 1.03 9.73 -13.62
N TRP A 198 1.56 10.74 -14.31
CA TRP A 198 0.76 11.54 -15.23
C TRP A 198 0.66 10.88 -16.60
N HIS A 199 -0.55 10.85 -17.13
CA HIS A 199 -0.72 10.73 -18.56
C HIS A 199 -0.14 12.00 -19.21
N PRO A 200 0.79 11.88 -20.18
CA PRO A 200 1.52 13.04 -20.71
C PRO A 200 0.61 14.15 -21.23
N GLY A 201 -0.46 13.77 -21.95
CA GLY A 201 -1.44 14.71 -22.52
C GLY A 201 -2.30 15.45 -21.51
N GLU A 202 -2.39 14.97 -20.25
CA GLU A 202 -3.26 15.52 -19.22
C GLU A 202 -2.50 16.33 -18.16
N LYS A 203 -1.18 16.14 -18.07
CA LYS A 203 -0.35 16.70 -17.00
C LYS A 203 -0.49 18.21 -16.85
N ALA A 204 -0.54 18.95 -17.97
CA ALA A 204 -0.59 20.41 -17.94
C ALA A 204 -1.94 20.94 -17.40
N GLU A 205 -3.04 20.26 -17.70
CA GLU A 205 -4.40 20.70 -17.34
C GLU A 205 -4.85 20.12 -15.99
N TYR A 206 -4.66 18.82 -15.79
CA TYR A 206 -5.24 18.10 -14.65
C TYR A 206 -4.20 17.62 -13.64
N GLY A 207 -2.90 17.62 -13.99
CA GLY A 207 -1.87 16.91 -13.23
C GLY A 207 -1.79 17.28 -11.76
N ARG A 208 -1.98 18.57 -11.42
CA ARG A 208 -2.02 19.00 -10.02
C ARG A 208 -3.25 18.47 -9.29
N ALA A 209 -4.42 18.60 -9.88
CA ALA A 209 -5.67 18.14 -9.26
C ALA A 209 -5.69 16.62 -9.06
N GLN A 210 -5.15 15.86 -10.03
CA GLN A 210 -5.01 14.41 -9.93
C GLN A 210 -4.10 14.02 -8.76
N HIS A 211 -2.94 14.65 -8.64
CA HIS A 211 -1.99 14.41 -7.55
C HIS A 211 -2.57 14.78 -6.18
N ASP A 212 -3.19 15.96 -6.07
CA ASP A 212 -3.80 16.43 -4.81
C ASP A 212 -4.93 15.48 -4.38
N SER A 213 -5.75 14.99 -5.32
CA SER A 213 -6.81 14.01 -5.07
C SER A 213 -6.27 12.67 -4.59
N TRP A 214 -5.15 12.22 -5.16
CA TRP A 214 -4.47 10.98 -4.78
C TRP A 214 -3.98 11.00 -3.32
N GLU A 215 -3.38 12.09 -2.87
CA GLU A 215 -2.98 12.23 -1.47
C GLU A 215 -4.20 12.38 -0.56
N LEU A 216 -5.17 13.18 -0.98
CA LEU A 216 -6.38 13.48 -0.19
C LEU A 216 -7.18 12.21 0.13
N ILE A 217 -7.46 11.37 -0.88
CA ILE A 217 -8.26 10.15 -0.66
C ILE A 217 -7.59 9.20 0.32
N GLN A 218 -6.29 9.03 0.27
CA GLN A 218 -5.55 8.15 1.16
C GLN A 218 -5.45 8.69 2.58
N ARG A 219 -5.27 10.00 2.74
CA ARG A 219 -5.37 10.68 4.04
C ARG A 219 -6.78 10.55 4.63
N SER A 220 -7.82 10.59 3.78
CA SER A 220 -9.19 10.32 4.19
C SER A 220 -9.36 8.89 4.73
N HIS A 221 -8.69 7.90 4.13
CA HIS A 221 -8.71 6.53 4.67
C HIS A 221 -8.09 6.45 6.06
N ALA A 222 -6.99 7.17 6.30
CA ALA A 222 -6.36 7.21 7.61
C ALA A 222 -7.32 7.75 8.68
N VAL A 223 -7.96 8.90 8.41
CA VAL A 223 -8.93 9.54 9.31
C VAL A 223 -10.16 8.67 9.51
N ALA A 224 -10.80 8.23 8.42
CA ALA A 224 -12.07 7.52 8.48
C ALA A 224 -11.96 6.15 9.20
N ASN A 225 -10.77 5.55 9.24
CA ASN A 225 -10.53 4.26 9.85
C ASN A 225 -9.69 4.35 11.14
N GLY A 226 -9.18 5.53 11.50
CA GLY A 226 -8.31 5.72 12.65
C GLY A 226 -7.09 4.80 12.57
N CYS A 227 -6.39 4.78 11.44
CA CYS A 227 -5.22 3.92 11.20
C CYS A 227 -4.12 4.66 10.45
N TRP A 228 -2.91 4.11 10.45
CA TRP A 228 -1.80 4.59 9.62
C TRP A 228 -2.02 4.19 8.16
N VAL A 229 -1.65 5.06 7.24
CA VAL A 229 -1.66 4.78 5.78
C VAL A 229 -0.28 5.04 5.21
N CYS A 230 0.30 4.04 4.57
CA CYS A 230 1.66 4.01 4.07
C CYS A 230 1.66 3.76 2.57
N VAL A 231 2.16 4.71 1.78
CA VAL A 231 2.00 4.74 0.33
C VAL A 231 3.37 4.85 -0.35
N PRO A 232 4.02 3.73 -0.69
CA PRO A 232 5.17 3.76 -1.57
C PRO A 232 4.72 3.89 -3.02
N ASN A 233 5.32 4.83 -3.75
CA ASN A 233 5.12 5.01 -5.19
C ASN A 233 6.47 4.91 -5.91
N ARG A 234 6.46 4.71 -7.22
CA ARG A 234 7.67 4.75 -8.05
C ARG A 234 7.97 6.14 -8.56
N ILE A 235 9.20 6.32 -9.03
CA ILE A 235 9.68 7.53 -9.72
C ILE A 235 10.15 7.19 -11.11
N GLY A 236 10.47 8.24 -11.86
CA GLY A 236 11.11 8.15 -13.16
C GLY A 236 10.13 8.36 -14.31
N HIS A 237 10.71 8.53 -15.47
CA HIS A 237 10.00 8.62 -16.73
C HIS A 237 10.24 7.34 -17.49
N GLU A 238 9.21 6.52 -17.63
CA GLU A 238 9.34 5.19 -18.23
C GLU A 238 8.77 5.15 -19.64
N HIS A 239 9.61 4.67 -20.56
CA HIS A 239 9.23 4.34 -21.95
C HIS A 239 9.34 2.82 -22.12
N VAL A 240 8.20 2.17 -22.34
CA VAL A 240 8.17 0.75 -22.64
C VAL A 240 8.43 0.55 -24.14
N THR A 241 9.31 -0.38 -24.46
CA THR A 241 9.71 -0.68 -25.84
C THR A 241 8.82 -1.78 -26.42
N GLY A 242 8.20 -1.50 -27.55
CA GLY A 242 7.39 -2.44 -28.34
C GLY A 242 8.23 -3.54 -29.02
N ALA A 243 7.53 -4.45 -29.72
CA ALA A 243 8.17 -5.55 -30.45
C ALA A 243 9.07 -5.07 -31.60
N ASP A 244 8.79 -3.91 -32.15
CA ASP A 244 9.54 -3.25 -33.22
C ASP A 244 10.77 -2.46 -32.73
N GLY A 245 11.06 -2.51 -31.42
CA GLY A 245 12.18 -1.79 -30.80
C GLY A 245 11.92 -0.30 -30.57
N ARG A 246 10.71 0.19 -30.82
CA ARG A 246 10.34 1.60 -30.58
C ARG A 246 9.55 1.74 -29.30
N PRO A 247 9.56 2.92 -28.66
CA PRO A 247 8.63 3.21 -27.57
C PRO A 247 7.18 3.00 -27.98
N VAL A 248 6.38 2.31 -27.15
CA VAL A 248 4.94 2.10 -27.40
C VAL A 248 4.15 3.41 -27.32
N ASN A 249 4.70 4.36 -26.59
CA ASN A 249 4.24 5.75 -26.51
C ASN A 249 5.48 6.66 -26.52
N ALA A 250 5.46 7.68 -27.41
CA ALA A 250 6.57 8.64 -27.52
C ALA A 250 6.80 9.42 -26.22
N ASP A 251 5.73 9.71 -25.49
CA ASP A 251 5.77 10.55 -24.29
C ASP A 251 6.07 9.74 -23.00
N GLY A 252 5.83 8.41 -23.00
CA GLY A 252 6.00 7.55 -21.83
C GLY A 252 5.06 7.89 -20.66
N LEU A 253 5.40 7.44 -19.43
CA LEU A 253 4.73 7.81 -18.20
C LEU A 253 5.71 8.44 -17.23
N GLU A 254 5.39 9.61 -16.69
CA GLU A 254 6.15 10.25 -15.63
C GLU A 254 5.50 9.94 -14.27
N PHE A 255 6.14 9.09 -13.47
CA PHE A 255 5.65 8.70 -12.16
C PHE A 255 5.87 9.79 -11.13
N TRP A 256 4.89 9.97 -10.23
CA TRP A 256 4.84 11.10 -9.30
C TRP A 256 5.89 11.03 -8.19
N GLY A 257 6.42 9.84 -7.85
CA GLY A 257 7.17 9.68 -6.62
C GLY A 257 6.29 10.03 -5.42
N GLN A 258 6.78 10.89 -4.56
CA GLN A 258 6.03 11.44 -3.43
C GLN A 258 5.45 10.36 -2.51
N SER A 259 6.12 9.22 -2.38
CA SER A 259 5.79 8.22 -1.35
C SER A 259 5.59 8.91 -0.01
N PHE A 260 4.54 8.53 0.75
CA PHE A 260 4.25 9.22 2.00
C PHE A 260 3.66 8.31 3.07
N VAL A 261 3.65 8.81 4.30
CA VAL A 261 2.97 8.18 5.44
C VAL A 261 2.01 9.18 6.06
N ALA A 262 0.73 8.78 6.18
CA ALA A 262 -0.30 9.54 6.87
C ALA A 262 -0.63 8.89 8.22
N ALA A 263 -0.72 9.73 9.26
CA ALA A 263 -1.10 9.32 10.61
C ALA A 263 -2.64 9.18 10.73
N PRO A 264 -3.14 8.54 11.82
CA PRO A 264 -4.58 8.34 12.04
C PRO A 264 -5.44 9.61 12.05
N ASP A 265 -4.85 10.78 12.23
CA ASP A 265 -5.51 12.10 12.14
C ASP A 265 -5.43 12.73 10.74
N GLY A 266 -4.87 12.00 9.75
CA GLY A 266 -4.70 12.46 8.38
C GLY A 266 -3.50 13.39 8.15
N SER A 267 -2.68 13.67 9.18
CA SER A 267 -1.45 14.44 9.01
C SER A 267 -0.40 13.64 8.23
N VAL A 268 0.27 14.29 7.27
CA VAL A 268 1.38 13.68 6.54
C VAL A 268 2.64 13.78 7.39
N MET A 269 3.16 12.64 7.83
CA MET A 269 4.34 12.57 8.70
C MET A 269 5.64 12.82 7.93
N THR A 270 5.70 12.30 6.72
CA THR A 270 6.82 12.50 5.79
C THR A 270 6.37 12.25 4.37
N ARG A 271 7.09 12.83 3.41
CA ARG A 271 6.88 12.66 1.98
C ARG A 271 8.23 12.62 1.27
N ALA A 272 8.38 11.66 0.35
CA ALA A 272 9.54 11.55 -0.52
C ALA A 272 9.54 12.65 -1.61
N SER A 273 10.66 12.80 -2.27
CA SER A 273 10.78 13.67 -3.45
C SER A 273 10.01 13.11 -4.65
N THR A 274 9.85 13.93 -5.68
CA THR A 274 9.22 13.52 -6.95
C THR A 274 10.15 12.71 -7.86
N ASN A 275 11.47 12.79 -7.65
CA ASN A 275 12.45 12.37 -8.67
C ASN A 275 13.71 11.70 -8.12
N ARG A 276 13.80 11.41 -6.82
CA ARG A 276 14.97 10.73 -6.25
C ARG A 276 14.61 9.35 -5.74
N GLU A 277 15.50 8.41 -5.94
CA GLU A 277 15.45 7.14 -5.23
C GLU A 277 15.76 7.37 -3.76
N GLU A 278 14.87 6.93 -2.89
CA GLU A 278 15.05 7.11 -1.46
C GLU A 278 14.23 6.11 -0.64
N THR A 279 14.58 6.01 0.61
CA THR A 279 13.82 5.27 1.62
C THR A 279 13.27 6.24 2.65
N LEU A 280 12.00 6.10 2.99
CA LEU A 280 11.39 6.78 4.13
C LEU A 280 11.33 5.81 5.30
N VAL A 281 11.76 6.23 6.49
CA VAL A 281 11.54 5.45 7.73
C VAL A 281 10.82 6.32 8.73
N VAL A 282 9.63 5.86 9.17
CA VAL A 282 8.71 6.64 10.00
C VAL A 282 8.31 5.85 11.24
N PRO A 283 8.44 6.42 12.45
CA PRO A 283 7.89 5.82 13.65
C PRO A 283 6.35 5.94 13.64
N CYS A 284 5.68 4.81 13.57
CA CYS A 284 4.23 4.69 13.68
C CYS A 284 3.85 4.27 15.10
N ASP A 285 3.39 5.21 15.90
CA ASP A 285 2.87 4.94 17.24
C ASP A 285 1.48 4.29 17.12
N LEU A 286 1.39 2.99 17.41
CA LEU A 286 0.15 2.23 17.30
C LEU A 286 -0.86 2.58 18.40
N ASP A 287 -0.43 3.19 19.50
CA ASP A 287 -1.34 3.68 20.54
C ASP A 287 -2.20 4.86 20.02
N ARG A 288 -1.73 5.57 18.99
CA ARG A 288 -2.55 6.59 18.28
C ARG A 288 -3.75 5.98 17.57
N VAL A 289 -3.68 4.72 17.14
CA VAL A 289 -4.81 4.00 16.54
C VAL A 289 -5.91 3.79 17.57
N GLU A 290 -5.55 3.25 18.73
CA GLU A 290 -6.48 3.07 19.86
C GLU A 290 -7.05 4.42 20.31
N PHE A 291 -6.19 5.43 20.47
CA PHE A 291 -6.60 6.77 20.84
C PHE A 291 -7.62 7.35 19.86
N SER A 292 -7.33 7.32 18.54
CA SER A 292 -8.22 7.86 17.51
C SER A 292 -9.56 7.14 17.49
N ARG A 293 -9.56 5.80 17.51
CA ARG A 293 -10.78 4.98 17.48
C ARG A 293 -11.63 5.12 18.75
N THR A 294 -11.02 5.49 19.88
CA THR A 294 -11.74 5.72 21.14
C THR A 294 -12.32 7.12 21.23
N HIS A 295 -11.54 8.15 20.85
CA HIS A 295 -11.93 9.56 21.03
C HIS A 295 -12.73 10.10 19.82
N TRP A 296 -12.46 9.59 18.63
CA TRP A 296 -13.25 9.84 17.41
C TRP A 296 -13.81 8.51 16.91
N PRO A 297 -14.90 8.05 17.47
CA PRO A 297 -15.33 6.65 17.39
C PRO A 297 -16.06 6.31 16.09
N PHE A 298 -15.49 6.68 14.94
CA PHE A 298 -16.10 6.46 13.63
C PHE A 298 -16.45 5.00 13.36
N LEU A 299 -15.68 4.03 13.89
CA LEU A 299 -16.00 2.61 13.74
C LEU A 299 -17.22 2.20 14.59
N ARG A 300 -17.32 2.72 15.82
CA ARG A 300 -18.41 2.42 16.74
C ARG A 300 -19.73 3.02 16.28
N ASP A 301 -19.68 4.25 15.75
CA ASP A 301 -20.86 5.03 15.41
C ASP A 301 -21.40 4.75 14.00
N ARG A 302 -20.86 3.70 13.32
CA ARG A 302 -21.35 3.28 12.00
C ARG A 302 -22.80 2.82 12.06
N ARG A 303 -23.61 3.28 11.12
CA ARG A 303 -25.00 2.87 10.93
C ARG A 303 -25.07 1.65 10.01
N ILE A 304 -24.57 0.49 10.50
CA ILE A 304 -24.51 -0.76 9.73
C ILE A 304 -25.88 -1.24 9.25
N ASP A 305 -26.93 -0.82 9.93
CA ASP A 305 -28.34 -1.01 9.58
C ASP A 305 -28.77 -0.27 8.30
N ALA A 306 -28.04 0.78 7.91
CA ALA A 306 -28.38 1.66 6.79
C ALA A 306 -27.48 1.49 5.54
N TYR A 307 -26.48 0.59 5.58
CA TYR A 307 -25.47 0.45 4.51
C TYR A 307 -25.78 -0.64 3.47
N GLY A 308 -27.02 -1.18 3.44
CA GLY A 308 -27.38 -2.29 2.55
C GLY A 308 -27.14 -2.01 1.07
N ASP A 309 -27.30 -0.76 0.63
CA ASP A 309 -27.13 -0.37 -0.78
C ASP A 309 -25.68 -0.22 -1.24
N LEU A 310 -24.69 -0.27 -0.32
CA LEU A 310 -23.25 -0.26 -0.71
C LEU A 310 -22.85 -1.41 -1.63
N THR A 311 -23.60 -2.49 -1.67
CA THR A 311 -23.35 -3.63 -2.57
C THR A 311 -23.98 -3.46 -3.95
N ARG A 312 -24.70 -2.36 -4.18
CA ARG A 312 -25.31 -2.03 -5.47
C ARG A 312 -24.39 -1.07 -6.24
N ARG A 313 -24.33 -1.23 -7.56
CA ARG A 313 -23.56 -0.32 -8.43
C ARG A 313 -24.18 1.08 -8.48
N PHE A 314 -25.49 1.13 -8.46
CA PHE A 314 -26.30 2.35 -8.47
C PHE A 314 -27.65 2.08 -7.78
N VAL A 315 -28.19 3.07 -7.12
CA VAL A 315 -29.51 2.97 -6.50
C VAL A 315 -30.50 3.66 -7.44
N ASP A 316 -31.21 2.85 -8.24
CA ASP A 316 -32.32 3.33 -9.06
C ASP A 316 -33.46 3.80 -8.16
N ASP A 317 -34.31 4.69 -8.64
CA ASP A 317 -35.48 5.17 -7.91
C ASP A 317 -36.25 4.00 -7.31
N ALA A 318 -36.24 3.89 -6.00
CA ALA A 318 -37.08 2.94 -5.30
C ALA A 318 -38.54 3.44 -5.50
N GLY A 319 -39.26 2.73 -6.35
CA GLY A 319 -40.71 2.90 -6.39
C GLY A 319 -41.29 2.83 -4.96
N PRO A 320 -42.54 3.32 -4.70
CA PRO A 320 -43.07 3.60 -3.36
C PRO A 320 -43.17 2.44 -2.37
N HIS A 321 -42.61 1.27 -2.66
CA HIS A 321 -42.73 0.04 -1.87
C HIS A 321 -41.39 -0.69 -1.64
N ARG A 322 -40.45 -0.08 -0.93
CA ARG A 322 -39.45 -0.83 -0.19
C ARG A 322 -39.37 -0.33 1.26
N ARG A 323 -40.16 -0.95 2.10
CA ARG A 323 -39.94 -0.96 3.54
C ARG A 323 -39.13 -2.17 3.94
#